data_06cf0133f216317e822c37088dba6523
#
_entry.id   06cf0133f216317e822c37088dba6523
#
_cell.length_a   1.000
_cell.length_b   1.000
_cell.length_c   1.000
_cell.angle_alpha   90.00
_cell.angle_beta   90.00
_cell.angle_gamma   90.00
#
_symmetry.space_group_name_H-M   'P 1'
#
loop_
_entity.id
_entity.type
_entity.pdbx_description
1 polymer ?
#
loop_
_entity_poly.entity_id
_entity_poly.type
_entity_poly.pdbx_seq_one_letter_code
_entity_poly.pdbx_strand_id
1 'polypeptide(L)'
;MTDIKFWYAPGACSLAPHVLLQETCLPFDPVLTSFAAAAHLTDEFARINPKKRLPVLSLDREVITEVPAIATAIANLAPERHLMGRTALDHVRVYEWMIWLSGTLHGQGFGGLWRPERFSDDPAAFDGIKVKGRRIILDCFQLIETKIKTPYSVGNGFTAVDPYLLVFYRWGNGVGFDMADACPRYTAFARELVQRESVKAALEAEGIGHQALKDHVPEMSPAASTI
;
A
#
# COMPACT_ATOMS: atom_id res chain seq x y z
N MET A 1 -14.42 -21.45 -11.10
CA MET A 1 -13.99 -20.54 -10.01
C MET A 1 -12.75 -19.85 -10.55
N THR A 2 -12.63 -18.52 -10.47
CA THR A 2 -11.47 -17.79 -10.95
C THR A 2 -10.24 -18.18 -10.14
N ASP A 3 -9.14 -18.50 -10.82
CA ASP A 3 -7.84 -18.77 -10.17
C ASP A 3 -7.21 -17.42 -9.81
N ILE A 4 -7.02 -17.17 -8.50
CA ILE A 4 -6.52 -15.90 -7.97
C ILE A 4 -5.12 -16.13 -7.40
N LYS A 5 -4.11 -15.50 -7.98
CA LYS A 5 -2.74 -15.54 -7.47
C LYS A 5 -2.26 -14.13 -7.14
N PHE A 6 -1.62 -13.96 -5.98
CA PHE A 6 -1.25 -12.65 -5.48
C PHE A 6 0.20 -12.60 -5.00
N TRP A 7 1.05 -11.81 -5.67
CA TRP A 7 2.44 -11.59 -5.29
C TRP A 7 2.57 -10.37 -4.37
N TYR A 8 3.18 -10.59 -3.22
CA TYR A 8 3.30 -9.59 -2.16
C TYR A 8 4.67 -9.60 -1.48
N ALA A 9 4.98 -8.54 -0.75
CA ALA A 9 6.07 -8.50 0.22
C ALA A 9 5.55 -7.98 1.56
N PRO A 10 5.97 -8.59 2.70
CA PRO A 10 5.49 -8.21 4.02
C PRO A 10 5.67 -6.72 4.32
N GLY A 11 4.60 -6.06 4.78
CA GLY A 11 4.59 -4.65 5.14
C GLY A 11 4.71 -3.66 3.98
N ALA A 12 4.83 -4.13 2.74
CA ALA A 12 4.84 -3.28 1.55
C ALA A 12 3.43 -2.72 1.22
N CYS A 13 3.33 -1.92 0.15
CA CYS A 13 2.04 -1.42 -0.33
C CYS A 13 1.08 -2.55 -0.76
N SER A 14 1.60 -3.75 -0.99
CA SER A 14 0.85 -4.98 -1.23
C SER A 14 -0.05 -5.39 -0.05
N LEU A 15 0.21 -4.92 1.17
CA LEU A 15 -0.66 -5.18 2.32
C LEU A 15 -2.09 -4.66 2.07
N ALA A 16 -2.26 -3.53 1.37
CA ALA A 16 -3.58 -3.00 1.08
C ALA A 16 -4.45 -3.98 0.25
N PRO A 17 -4.05 -4.43 -0.95
CA PRO A 17 -4.82 -5.44 -1.67
C PRO A 17 -4.84 -6.81 -0.98
N HIS A 18 -3.86 -7.17 -0.14
CA HIS A 18 -3.92 -8.39 0.68
C HIS A 18 -5.12 -8.35 1.65
N VAL A 19 -5.31 -7.22 2.34
CA VAL A 19 -6.48 -7.01 3.19
C VAL A 19 -7.78 -7.09 2.38
N LEU A 20 -7.82 -6.52 1.18
CA LEU A 20 -9.00 -6.59 0.32
C LEU A 20 -9.33 -8.02 -0.11
N LEU A 21 -8.32 -8.83 -0.43
CA LEU A 21 -8.51 -10.26 -0.73
C LEU A 21 -9.08 -11.01 0.49
N GLN A 22 -8.56 -10.78 1.68
CA GLN A 22 -9.13 -11.34 2.93
C GLN A 22 -10.58 -10.90 3.14
N GLU A 23 -10.90 -9.65 2.80
CA GLU A 23 -12.27 -9.11 2.93
C GLU A 23 -13.28 -9.76 1.99
N THR A 24 -12.84 -10.26 0.84
CA THR A 24 -13.72 -10.98 -0.10
C THR A 24 -14.10 -12.39 0.38
N CYS A 25 -13.31 -12.97 1.28
CA CYS A 25 -13.41 -14.37 1.69
C CYS A 25 -13.26 -15.38 0.53
N LEU A 26 -12.77 -14.95 -0.64
CA LEU A 26 -12.48 -15.83 -1.77
C LEU A 26 -11.11 -16.51 -1.55
N PRO A 27 -10.97 -17.78 -1.96
CA PRO A 27 -9.67 -18.44 -1.93
C PRO A 27 -8.71 -17.79 -2.93
N PHE A 28 -7.47 -17.61 -2.53
CA PHE A 28 -6.39 -17.11 -3.40
C PHE A 28 -5.06 -17.74 -2.99
N ASP A 29 -4.10 -17.77 -3.92
CA ASP A 29 -2.74 -18.29 -3.73
C ASP A 29 -1.78 -17.12 -3.46
N PRO A 30 -1.33 -16.89 -2.20
CA PRO A 30 -0.38 -15.84 -1.87
C PRO A 30 1.05 -16.26 -2.20
N VAL A 31 1.77 -15.45 -2.98
CA VAL A 31 3.16 -15.70 -3.38
C VAL A 31 4.07 -14.67 -2.72
N LEU A 32 4.80 -15.10 -1.71
CA LEU A 32 5.80 -14.28 -1.06
C LEU A 32 6.93 -13.93 -2.03
N THR A 33 7.18 -12.64 -2.22
CA THR A 33 8.25 -12.11 -3.06
C THR A 33 9.18 -11.24 -2.20
N SER A 34 10.27 -11.82 -1.74
CA SER A 34 11.18 -11.16 -0.81
C SER A 34 11.92 -9.99 -1.43
N PHE A 35 11.80 -8.80 -0.85
CA PHE A 35 12.64 -7.65 -1.21
C PHE A 35 14.10 -7.84 -0.77
N ALA A 36 14.33 -8.43 0.40
CA ALA A 36 15.68 -8.70 0.91
C ALA A 36 16.47 -9.64 -0.02
N ALA A 37 15.77 -10.63 -0.61
CA ALA A 37 16.36 -11.52 -1.61
C ALA A 37 16.33 -10.94 -3.04
N ALA A 38 15.90 -9.70 -3.23
CA ALA A 38 15.73 -9.07 -4.54
C ALA A 38 14.88 -9.91 -5.54
N ALA A 39 13.97 -10.76 -5.03
CA ALA A 39 13.20 -11.71 -5.84
C ALA A 39 12.37 -11.02 -6.95
N HIS A 40 11.93 -9.77 -6.71
CA HIS A 40 11.22 -8.96 -7.69
C HIS A 40 12.09 -8.45 -8.85
N LEU A 41 13.43 -8.57 -8.76
CA LEU A 41 14.37 -8.11 -9.79
C LEU A 41 14.80 -9.25 -10.73
N THR A 42 14.45 -10.50 -10.45
CA THR A 42 14.81 -11.66 -11.26
C THR A 42 14.16 -11.62 -12.65
N ASP A 43 14.75 -12.31 -13.61
CA ASP A 43 14.18 -12.45 -14.95
C ASP A 43 12.88 -13.26 -14.94
N GLU A 44 12.74 -14.19 -13.99
CA GLU A 44 11.51 -14.94 -13.80
C GLU A 44 10.36 -14.00 -13.40
N PHE A 45 10.58 -13.14 -12.42
CA PHE A 45 9.58 -12.16 -12.02
C PHE A 45 9.33 -11.10 -13.11
N ALA A 46 10.36 -10.71 -13.88
CA ALA A 46 10.21 -9.77 -14.98
C ALA A 46 9.28 -10.29 -16.09
N ARG A 47 9.15 -11.62 -16.28
CA ARG A 47 8.17 -12.23 -17.21
C ARG A 47 6.74 -12.08 -16.70
N ILE A 48 6.54 -11.99 -15.37
CA ILE A 48 5.24 -11.75 -14.75
C ILE A 48 4.92 -10.25 -14.76
N ASN A 49 5.86 -9.44 -14.28
CA ASN A 49 5.73 -7.98 -14.26
C ASN A 49 7.03 -7.31 -14.73
N PRO A 50 7.09 -6.84 -15.99
CA PRO A 50 8.29 -6.19 -16.54
C PRO A 50 8.66 -4.89 -15.81
N LYS A 51 7.75 -4.29 -15.04
CA LYS A 51 8.03 -3.13 -14.18
C LYS A 51 8.84 -3.50 -12.94
N LYS A 52 9.01 -4.80 -12.63
CA LYS A 52 9.75 -5.31 -11.48
C LYS A 52 9.28 -4.72 -10.15
N ARG A 53 7.96 -4.59 -9.98
CA ARG A 53 7.31 -3.99 -8.82
C ARG A 53 6.20 -4.87 -8.25
N LEU A 54 5.94 -4.73 -6.97
CA LEU A 54 4.82 -5.33 -6.25
C LEU A 54 3.80 -4.23 -5.87
N PRO A 55 2.54 -4.62 -5.65
CA PRO A 55 1.94 -5.95 -5.81
C PRO A 55 1.68 -6.34 -7.26
N VAL A 56 1.38 -7.64 -7.45
CA VAL A 56 0.84 -8.19 -8.70
C VAL A 56 -0.34 -9.09 -8.35
N LEU A 57 -1.40 -9.01 -9.11
CA LEU A 57 -2.57 -9.91 -9.06
C LEU A 57 -2.68 -10.63 -10.38
N SER A 58 -2.92 -11.95 -10.37
CA SER A 58 -3.35 -12.69 -11.54
C SER A 58 -4.76 -13.21 -11.33
N LEU A 59 -5.62 -13.00 -12.30
CA LEU A 59 -6.96 -13.57 -12.40
C LEU A 59 -6.96 -14.50 -13.60
N ASP A 60 -7.02 -15.81 -13.35
CA ASP A 60 -6.78 -16.85 -14.34
C ASP A 60 -5.40 -16.66 -15.02
N ARG A 61 -5.35 -16.05 -16.21
CA ARG A 61 -4.09 -15.76 -16.93
C ARG A 61 -3.81 -14.27 -17.09
N GLU A 62 -4.74 -13.41 -16.66
CA GLU A 62 -4.60 -11.95 -16.77
C GLU A 62 -3.82 -11.40 -15.60
N VAL A 63 -2.74 -10.70 -15.90
CA VAL A 63 -1.87 -10.07 -14.90
C VAL A 63 -2.25 -8.59 -14.73
N ILE A 64 -2.56 -8.22 -13.51
CA ILE A 64 -2.94 -6.85 -13.11
C ILE A 64 -1.90 -6.31 -12.16
N THR A 65 -1.47 -5.08 -12.39
CA THR A 65 -0.49 -4.36 -11.57
C THR A 65 -1.04 -3.01 -11.17
N GLU A 66 -0.37 -2.30 -10.27
CA GLU A 66 -0.76 -1.03 -9.62
C GLU A 66 -1.89 -1.21 -8.59
N VAL A 67 -1.65 -0.74 -7.39
CA VAL A 67 -2.58 -0.90 -6.25
C VAL A 67 -4.02 -0.47 -6.59
N PRO A 68 -4.27 0.70 -7.23
CA PRO A 68 -5.64 1.10 -7.57
C PRO A 68 -6.33 0.14 -8.54
N ALA A 69 -5.63 -0.36 -9.54
CA ALA A 69 -6.18 -1.29 -10.52
C ALA A 69 -6.45 -2.67 -9.89
N ILE A 70 -5.52 -3.17 -9.07
CA ILE A 70 -5.67 -4.43 -8.33
C ILE A 70 -6.87 -4.33 -7.38
N ALA A 71 -7.01 -3.24 -6.63
CA ALA A 71 -8.14 -3.03 -5.73
C ALA A 71 -9.48 -3.03 -6.48
N THR A 72 -9.53 -2.40 -7.66
CA THR A 72 -10.72 -2.41 -8.52
C THR A 72 -11.04 -3.83 -9.00
N ALA A 73 -10.03 -4.59 -9.43
CA ALA A 73 -10.22 -5.97 -9.85
C ALA A 73 -10.75 -6.85 -8.71
N ILE A 74 -10.19 -6.72 -7.50
CA ILE A 74 -10.66 -7.44 -6.31
C ILE A 74 -12.11 -7.05 -5.98
N ALA A 75 -12.43 -5.76 -6.02
CA ALA A 75 -13.79 -5.29 -5.76
C ALA A 75 -14.83 -5.87 -6.74
N ASN A 76 -14.44 -6.08 -7.99
CA ASN A 76 -15.31 -6.69 -9.00
C ASN A 76 -15.54 -8.20 -8.79
N LEU A 77 -14.66 -8.88 -8.04
CA LEU A 77 -14.86 -10.28 -7.67
C LEU A 77 -15.91 -10.47 -6.57
N ALA A 78 -16.15 -9.44 -5.75
CA ALA A 78 -17.08 -9.46 -4.63
C ALA A 78 -17.87 -8.11 -4.57
N PRO A 79 -18.73 -7.84 -5.57
CA PRO A 79 -19.43 -6.55 -5.68
C PRO A 79 -20.33 -6.23 -4.49
N GLU A 80 -20.85 -7.24 -3.80
CA GLU A 80 -21.67 -7.12 -2.59
C GLU A 80 -20.88 -6.56 -1.39
N ARG A 81 -19.55 -6.59 -1.43
CA ARG A 81 -18.68 -6.01 -0.39
C ARG A 81 -18.53 -4.49 -0.52
N HIS A 82 -18.91 -3.93 -1.66
CA HIS A 82 -18.84 -2.48 -1.93
C HIS A 82 -17.46 -1.86 -1.69
N LEU A 83 -16.38 -2.58 -2.00
CA LEU A 83 -15.01 -2.14 -1.72
C LEU A 83 -14.61 -0.86 -2.47
N MET A 84 -15.33 -0.48 -3.52
CA MET A 84 -15.18 0.81 -4.20
C MET A 84 -16.21 1.84 -3.75
N GLY A 85 -16.95 1.58 -2.66
CA GLY A 85 -18.04 2.43 -2.17
C GLY A 85 -19.41 2.00 -2.68
N ARG A 86 -20.47 2.65 -2.16
CA ARG A 86 -21.87 2.26 -2.43
C ARG A 86 -22.54 3.15 -3.46
N THR A 87 -22.09 4.38 -3.63
CA THR A 87 -22.65 5.35 -4.56
C THR A 87 -21.65 5.68 -5.67
N ALA A 88 -22.14 6.22 -6.79
CA ALA A 88 -21.26 6.70 -7.86
C ALA A 88 -20.27 7.76 -7.36
N LEU A 89 -20.67 8.60 -6.41
CA LEU A 89 -19.76 9.59 -5.81
C LEU A 89 -18.71 8.93 -4.93
N ASP A 90 -19.07 7.89 -4.17
CA ASP A 90 -18.09 7.14 -3.37
C ASP A 90 -17.01 6.52 -4.28
N HIS A 91 -17.41 5.93 -5.42
CA HIS A 91 -16.46 5.41 -6.41
C HIS A 91 -15.46 6.48 -6.87
N VAL A 92 -15.95 7.67 -7.20
CA VAL A 92 -15.07 8.80 -7.58
C VAL A 92 -14.13 9.18 -6.44
N ARG A 93 -14.64 9.22 -5.19
CA ARG A 93 -13.83 9.56 -4.02
C ARG A 93 -12.79 8.49 -3.70
N VAL A 94 -13.12 7.22 -3.87
CA VAL A 94 -12.14 6.12 -3.74
C VAL A 94 -11.00 6.29 -4.73
N TYR A 95 -11.30 6.55 -6.01
CA TYR A 95 -10.25 6.80 -7.01
C TYR A 95 -9.46 8.08 -6.73
N GLU A 96 -10.11 9.17 -6.31
CA GLU A 96 -9.43 10.42 -5.93
C GLU A 96 -8.38 10.16 -4.84
N TRP A 97 -8.75 9.43 -3.78
CA TRP A 97 -7.84 9.03 -2.72
C TRP A 97 -6.72 8.13 -3.23
N MET A 98 -7.07 7.04 -3.91
CA MET A 98 -6.09 6.03 -4.32
C MET A 98 -5.07 6.58 -5.31
N ILE A 99 -5.48 7.42 -6.26
CA ILE A 99 -4.58 8.04 -7.24
C ILE A 99 -3.65 9.03 -6.54
N TRP A 100 -4.16 9.87 -5.64
CA TRP A 100 -3.35 10.80 -4.88
C TRP A 100 -2.37 10.09 -3.93
N LEU A 101 -2.81 9.08 -3.20
CA LEU A 101 -1.95 8.26 -2.34
C LEU A 101 -0.86 7.56 -3.15
N SER A 102 -1.21 6.96 -4.28
CA SER A 102 -0.26 6.25 -5.14
C SER A 102 0.75 7.20 -5.82
N GLY A 103 0.28 8.29 -6.39
CA GLY A 103 1.10 9.23 -7.16
C GLY A 103 1.91 10.17 -6.28
N THR A 104 1.28 10.77 -5.28
CA THR A 104 1.91 11.82 -4.47
C THR A 104 2.58 11.24 -3.23
N LEU A 105 1.81 10.61 -2.34
CA LEU A 105 2.38 10.13 -1.07
C LEU A 105 3.36 8.98 -1.30
N HIS A 106 2.96 7.94 -2.03
CA HIS A 106 3.84 6.81 -2.33
C HIS A 106 4.93 7.18 -3.34
N GLY A 107 4.52 7.66 -4.52
CA GLY A 107 5.44 7.87 -5.65
C GLY A 107 6.46 8.98 -5.40
N GLN A 108 6.00 10.17 -5.02
CA GLN A 108 6.87 11.32 -4.80
C GLN A 108 7.43 11.38 -3.38
N GLY A 109 6.60 11.14 -2.35
CA GLY A 109 6.99 11.20 -0.96
C GLY A 109 7.92 10.06 -0.58
N PHE A 110 7.38 8.86 -0.40
CA PHE A 110 8.18 7.68 -0.02
C PHE A 110 9.14 7.26 -1.12
N GLY A 111 8.77 7.41 -2.40
CA GLY A 111 9.66 7.17 -3.53
C GLY A 111 10.91 8.05 -3.45
N GLY A 112 10.75 9.35 -3.24
CA GLY A 112 11.88 10.28 -3.09
C GLY A 112 12.73 10.01 -1.86
N LEU A 113 12.10 9.59 -0.74
CA LEU A 113 12.81 9.28 0.49
C LEU A 113 13.65 7.99 0.36
N TRP A 114 13.10 6.93 -0.21
CA TRP A 114 13.74 5.61 -0.23
C TRP A 114 14.51 5.30 -1.50
N ARG A 115 14.20 5.97 -2.61
CA ARG A 115 14.74 5.67 -3.94
C ARG A 115 15.02 6.95 -4.72
N PRO A 116 15.92 7.82 -4.19
CA PRO A 116 16.28 9.08 -4.84
C PRO A 116 16.86 8.89 -6.25
N GLU A 117 17.48 7.71 -6.50
CA GLU A 117 18.02 7.31 -7.81
C GLU A 117 16.94 7.21 -8.92
N ARG A 118 15.66 7.19 -8.57
CA ARG A 118 14.57 7.26 -9.55
C ARG A 118 14.28 8.67 -10.07
N PHE A 119 14.87 9.69 -9.42
CA PHE A 119 14.60 11.10 -9.70
C PHE A 119 15.82 11.83 -10.25
N SER A 120 17.01 11.27 -10.06
CA SER A 120 18.26 11.83 -10.57
C SER A 120 19.31 10.73 -10.71
N ASP A 121 20.10 10.81 -11.77
CA ASP A 121 21.29 9.97 -11.95
C ASP A 121 22.53 10.54 -11.22
N ASP A 122 22.44 11.79 -10.70
CA ASP A 122 23.50 12.44 -9.95
C ASP A 122 23.36 12.13 -8.44
N PRO A 123 24.28 11.33 -7.84
CA PRO A 123 24.27 11.04 -6.42
C PRO A 123 24.33 12.28 -5.53
N ALA A 124 24.90 13.39 -5.99
CA ALA A 124 24.97 14.63 -5.22
C ALA A 124 23.57 15.25 -4.99
N ALA A 125 22.58 14.92 -5.83
CA ALA A 125 21.19 15.37 -5.66
C ALA A 125 20.39 14.55 -4.64
N PHE A 126 20.87 13.36 -4.25
CA PHE A 126 20.05 12.39 -3.48
C PHE A 126 19.60 12.92 -2.13
N ASP A 127 20.44 13.60 -1.39
CA ASP A 127 20.07 14.14 -0.08
C ASP A 127 19.00 15.23 -0.20
N GLY A 128 19.10 16.09 -1.20
CA GLY A 128 18.06 17.08 -1.50
C GLY A 128 16.71 16.42 -1.87
N ILE A 129 16.75 15.36 -2.65
CA ILE A 129 15.55 14.58 -3.03
C ILE A 129 14.92 13.92 -1.81
N LYS A 130 15.72 13.29 -0.92
CA LYS A 130 15.22 12.70 0.34
C LYS A 130 14.57 13.73 1.26
N VAL A 131 15.21 14.90 1.42
CA VAL A 131 14.63 16.01 2.20
C VAL A 131 13.30 16.46 1.62
N LYS A 132 13.21 16.61 0.30
CA LYS A 132 11.96 16.96 -0.38
C LYS A 132 10.91 15.87 -0.23
N GLY A 133 11.29 14.59 -0.37
CA GLY A 133 10.40 13.45 -0.18
C GLY A 133 9.80 13.43 1.23
N ARG A 134 10.63 13.62 2.26
CA ARG A 134 10.18 13.71 3.65
C ARG A 134 9.19 14.87 3.88
N ARG A 135 9.41 16.01 3.24
CA ARG A 135 8.48 17.14 3.30
C ARG A 135 7.14 16.81 2.66
N ILE A 136 7.14 16.19 1.48
CA ILE A 136 5.90 15.74 0.81
C ILE A 136 5.12 14.77 1.69
N ILE A 137 5.81 13.82 2.35
CA ILE A 137 5.16 12.88 3.27
C ILE A 137 4.46 13.63 4.40
N LEU A 138 5.14 14.59 5.03
CA LEU A 138 4.59 15.40 6.12
C LEU A 138 3.34 16.18 5.66
N ASP A 139 3.44 16.87 4.52
CA ASP A 139 2.34 17.66 3.96
C ASP A 139 1.13 16.74 3.65
N CYS A 140 1.38 15.53 3.15
CA CYS A 140 0.34 14.53 2.92
C CYS A 140 -0.30 14.05 4.22
N PHE A 141 0.47 13.75 5.26
CA PHE A 141 -0.07 13.33 6.55
C PHE A 141 -0.92 14.41 7.21
N GLN A 142 -0.50 15.67 7.13
CA GLN A 142 -1.30 16.81 7.60
C GLN A 142 -2.63 16.92 6.84
N LEU A 143 -2.62 16.71 5.53
CA LEU A 143 -3.85 16.71 4.74
C LEU A 143 -4.75 15.52 5.09
N ILE A 144 -4.19 14.31 5.28
CA ILE A 144 -4.94 13.13 5.74
C ILE A 144 -5.58 13.44 7.10
N GLU A 145 -4.82 13.96 8.06
CA GLU A 145 -5.31 14.30 9.39
C GLU A 145 -6.53 15.24 9.34
N THR A 146 -6.56 16.19 8.41
CA THR A 146 -7.70 17.10 8.25
C THR A 146 -8.91 16.45 7.58
N LYS A 147 -8.69 15.50 6.67
CA LYS A 147 -9.74 14.92 5.82
C LYS A 147 -10.28 13.58 6.32
N ILE A 148 -9.49 12.84 7.12
CA ILE A 148 -9.86 11.50 7.52
C ILE A 148 -11.12 11.50 8.40
N LYS A 149 -11.99 10.55 8.13
CA LYS A 149 -13.20 10.29 8.92
C LYS A 149 -13.06 8.92 9.59
N THR A 150 -13.69 8.75 10.73
CA THR A 150 -13.80 7.48 11.44
C THR A 150 -15.25 7.02 11.42
N PRO A 151 -15.53 5.73 11.26
CA PRO A 151 -14.58 4.62 11.13
C PRO A 151 -14.03 4.41 9.70
N TYR A 152 -14.55 5.09 8.67
CA TYR A 152 -14.20 4.88 7.26
C TYR A 152 -13.83 6.18 6.55
N SER A 153 -12.86 6.10 5.66
CA SER A 153 -12.32 7.25 4.91
C SER A 153 -13.29 7.79 3.85
N VAL A 154 -14.07 6.91 3.23
CA VAL A 154 -15.03 7.24 2.18
C VAL A 154 -16.41 6.65 2.49
N GLY A 155 -17.44 7.45 2.34
CA GLY A 155 -18.83 7.02 2.57
C GLY A 155 -19.08 6.51 4.00
N ASN A 156 -19.92 5.47 4.11
CA ASN A 156 -20.32 4.88 5.38
C ASN A 156 -19.92 3.40 5.52
N GLY A 157 -18.91 2.95 4.77
CA GLY A 157 -18.46 1.57 4.76
C GLY A 157 -16.98 1.44 4.43
N PHE A 158 -16.44 0.28 4.78
CA PHE A 158 -15.06 -0.07 4.46
C PHE A 158 -14.84 -0.08 2.93
N THR A 159 -13.78 0.56 2.49
CA THR A 159 -13.39 0.68 1.08
C THR A 159 -11.90 0.37 0.88
N ALA A 160 -11.48 0.28 -0.37
CA ALA A 160 -10.08 0.04 -0.75
C ALA A 160 -9.11 1.14 -0.25
N VAL A 161 -9.61 2.33 0.07
CA VAL A 161 -8.81 3.42 0.62
C VAL A 161 -8.32 3.11 2.04
N ASP A 162 -9.17 2.46 2.84
CA ASP A 162 -8.91 2.26 4.27
C ASP A 162 -7.63 1.43 4.53
N PRO A 163 -7.43 0.23 3.95
CA PRO A 163 -6.20 -0.51 4.14
C PRO A 163 -5.00 0.17 3.47
N TYR A 164 -5.20 0.97 2.43
CA TYR A 164 -4.09 1.70 1.81
C TYR A 164 -3.60 2.84 2.71
N LEU A 165 -4.49 3.52 3.40
CA LEU A 165 -4.13 4.47 4.46
C LEU A 165 -3.38 3.77 5.60
N LEU A 166 -3.79 2.57 6.02
CA LEU A 166 -3.06 1.83 7.07
C LEU A 166 -1.60 1.56 6.68
N VAL A 167 -1.32 1.22 5.42
CA VAL A 167 0.06 1.07 4.92
C VAL A 167 0.88 2.32 5.19
N PHE A 168 0.38 3.49 4.80
CA PHE A 168 1.13 4.74 4.96
C PHE A 168 1.24 5.20 6.41
N TYR A 169 0.23 4.94 7.25
CA TYR A 169 0.33 5.16 8.68
C TYR A 169 1.50 4.39 9.29
N ARG A 170 1.61 3.09 8.96
CA ARG A 170 2.71 2.23 9.42
C ARG A 170 4.06 2.72 8.90
N TRP A 171 4.14 3.07 7.61
CA TRP A 171 5.37 3.61 7.04
C TRP A 171 5.78 4.95 7.67
N GLY A 172 4.81 5.79 8.05
CA GLY A 172 5.06 7.03 8.77
C GLY A 172 5.83 6.80 10.08
N ASN A 173 5.33 5.90 10.91
CA ASN A 173 6.05 5.46 12.11
C ASN A 173 7.45 4.92 11.77
N GLY A 174 7.56 4.03 10.77
CA GLY A 174 8.81 3.39 10.36
C GLY A 174 9.90 4.35 9.89
N VAL A 175 9.53 5.51 9.31
CA VAL A 175 10.50 6.54 8.93
C VAL A 175 10.67 7.63 10.01
N GLY A 176 10.18 7.37 11.23
CA GLY A 176 10.42 8.19 12.41
C GLY A 176 9.56 9.44 12.51
N PHE A 177 8.33 9.42 11.95
CA PHE A 177 7.29 10.38 12.36
C PHE A 177 6.62 9.86 13.63
N ASP A 178 6.41 10.71 14.61
CA ASP A 178 5.49 10.39 15.72
C ASP A 178 4.06 10.59 15.24
N MET A 179 3.51 9.52 14.63
CA MET A 179 2.17 9.58 14.05
C MET A 179 1.10 9.77 15.13
N ALA A 180 1.35 9.34 16.36
CA ALA A 180 0.39 9.47 17.45
C ALA A 180 0.25 10.93 17.90
N ASP A 181 1.35 11.66 17.95
CA ASP A 181 1.37 13.08 18.31
C ASP A 181 0.98 13.97 17.12
N ALA A 182 1.61 13.74 15.97
CA ALA A 182 1.42 14.59 14.78
C ALA A 182 0.06 14.42 14.08
N CYS A 183 -0.56 13.22 14.18
CA CYS A 183 -1.78 12.87 13.45
C CYS A 183 -2.75 12.06 14.34
N PRO A 184 -3.33 12.64 15.39
CA PRO A 184 -4.16 11.93 16.36
C PRO A 184 -5.44 11.32 15.78
N ARG A 185 -6.10 11.98 14.81
CA ARG A 185 -7.31 11.45 14.14
C ARG A 185 -6.96 10.27 13.23
N TYR A 186 -5.85 10.38 12.49
CA TYR A 186 -5.34 9.29 11.68
C TYR A 186 -4.93 8.10 12.55
N THR A 187 -4.33 8.38 13.72
CA THR A 187 -3.99 7.34 14.72
C THR A 187 -5.24 6.63 15.24
N ALA A 188 -6.30 7.38 15.56
CA ALA A 188 -7.56 6.78 15.98
C ALA A 188 -8.17 5.89 14.90
N PHE A 189 -8.18 6.36 13.65
CA PHE A 189 -8.61 5.59 12.49
C PHE A 189 -7.77 4.29 12.33
N ALA A 190 -6.45 4.37 12.37
CA ALA A 190 -5.59 3.20 12.22
C ALA A 190 -5.79 2.18 13.35
N ARG A 191 -5.97 2.65 14.60
CA ARG A 191 -6.26 1.78 15.76
C ARG A 191 -7.58 1.03 15.63
N GLU A 192 -8.60 1.65 15.08
CA GLU A 192 -9.89 1.01 14.84
C GLU A 192 -9.76 0.00 13.69
N LEU A 193 -9.07 0.38 12.61
CA LEU A 193 -8.92 -0.45 11.42
C LEU A 193 -8.19 -1.77 11.69
N VAL A 194 -7.18 -1.78 12.55
CA VAL A 194 -6.45 -3.02 12.90
C VAL A 194 -7.27 -4.00 13.72
N GLN A 195 -8.45 -3.61 14.21
CA GLN A 195 -9.38 -4.54 14.88
C GLN A 195 -10.21 -5.35 13.89
N ARG A 196 -10.24 -4.95 12.61
CA ARG A 196 -11.00 -5.65 11.58
C ARG A 196 -10.38 -7.01 11.26
N GLU A 197 -11.21 -8.06 11.16
CA GLU A 197 -10.73 -9.44 10.99
C GLU A 197 -9.91 -9.63 9.70
N SER A 198 -10.31 -9.01 8.58
CA SER A 198 -9.55 -9.07 7.33
C SER A 198 -8.16 -8.40 7.44
N VAL A 199 -8.05 -7.35 8.24
CA VAL A 199 -6.77 -6.67 8.52
C VAL A 199 -5.89 -7.53 9.40
N LYS A 200 -6.43 -8.11 10.48
CA LYS A 200 -5.70 -9.04 11.35
C LYS A 200 -5.18 -10.24 10.56
N ALA A 201 -6.04 -10.86 9.75
CA ALA A 201 -5.69 -12.01 8.93
C ALA A 201 -4.54 -11.69 7.94
N ALA A 202 -4.58 -10.53 7.27
CA ALA A 202 -3.52 -10.13 6.36
C ALA A 202 -2.20 -9.83 7.10
N LEU A 203 -2.26 -9.11 8.23
CA LEU A 203 -1.08 -8.82 9.04
C LEU A 203 -0.43 -10.10 9.60
N GLU A 204 -1.24 -11.07 10.01
CA GLU A 204 -0.76 -12.37 10.51
C GLU A 204 -0.15 -13.20 9.37
N ALA A 205 -0.81 -13.27 8.21
CA ALA A 205 -0.29 -13.95 7.02
C ALA A 205 1.05 -13.37 6.53
N GLU A 206 1.26 -12.05 6.72
CA GLU A 206 2.53 -11.39 6.41
C GLU A 206 3.57 -11.48 7.55
N GLY A 207 3.24 -12.10 8.69
CA GLY A 207 4.14 -12.24 9.84
C GLY A 207 4.41 -10.95 10.62
N ILE A 208 3.57 -9.92 10.45
CA ILE A 208 3.74 -8.59 11.04
C ILE A 208 2.59 -8.20 12.00
N GLY A 209 1.78 -9.18 12.42
CA GLY A 209 0.61 -8.96 13.28
C GLY A 209 0.95 -8.31 14.63
N HIS A 210 2.06 -8.69 15.25
CA HIS A 210 2.51 -8.13 16.53
C HIS A 210 2.99 -6.67 16.43
N GLN A 211 3.16 -6.15 15.23
CA GLN A 211 3.59 -4.78 14.91
C GLN A 211 2.51 -4.01 14.14
N ALA A 212 1.23 -4.33 14.34
CA ALA A 212 0.14 -3.81 13.52
C ALA A 212 0.16 -2.28 13.32
N LEU A 213 0.57 -1.52 14.33
CA LEU A 213 0.70 -0.05 14.28
C LEU A 213 2.13 0.45 14.39
N LYS A 214 3.10 -0.44 14.69
CA LYS A 214 4.52 -0.10 14.81
C LYS A 214 5.29 -0.64 13.62
N ASP A 215 6.19 0.11 13.20
CA ASP A 215 7.37 -0.03 12.39
C ASP A 215 7.74 -1.40 11.83
N HIS A 216 7.47 -1.62 10.59
CA HIS A 216 8.40 -2.32 9.73
C HIS A 216 8.47 -1.54 8.42
N VAL A 217 9.53 -0.78 8.24
CA VAL A 217 9.98 -0.44 6.88
C VAL A 217 10.45 -1.76 6.30
N PRO A 218 9.87 -2.23 5.18
CA PRO A 218 10.41 -3.40 4.50
C PRO A 218 11.91 -3.17 4.31
N GLU A 219 12.75 -4.12 4.74
CA GLU A 219 14.18 -4.05 4.43
C GLU A 219 14.34 -3.93 2.92
N MET A 220 14.51 -2.69 2.49
CA MET A 220 14.72 -2.36 1.09
C MET A 220 16.14 -2.78 0.79
N SER A 221 16.32 -3.84 0.01
CA SER A 221 17.63 -4.16 -0.54
C SER A 221 18.24 -2.89 -1.12
N PRO A 222 19.49 -2.53 -0.78
CA PRO A 222 20.17 -1.48 -1.48
C PRO A 222 20.07 -1.82 -2.97
N ALA A 223 19.56 -0.88 -3.76
CA ALA A 223 19.52 -1.05 -5.20
C ALA A 223 20.90 -1.51 -5.64
N ALA A 224 20.95 -2.67 -6.28
CA ALA A 224 22.17 -3.07 -6.95
C ALA A 224 22.54 -1.91 -7.90
N SER A 225 23.53 -1.14 -7.51
CA SER A 225 24.17 -0.16 -8.36
C SER A 225 24.85 -0.94 -9.47
N THR A 226 24.13 -1.22 -10.53
CA THR A 226 24.80 -1.63 -11.79
C THR A 226 23.85 -1.35 -12.95
N ILE A 227 24.27 -0.34 -13.72
CA ILE A 227 23.93 0.04 -15.10
C ILE A 227 22.61 0.80 -15.23
#